data_b1c0e11a9a8a2bfab4f5613bd21caf1e
#
_entry.id   b1c0e11a9a8a2bfab4f5613bd21caf1e
#
_cell.length_a   1.000
_cell.length_b   1.000
_cell.length_c   1.000
_cell.angle_alpha   90.00
_cell.angle_beta   90.00
_cell.angle_gamma   90.00
#
_symmetry.space_group_name_H-M   'P 1'
#
loop_
_entity.id
_entity.type
_entity.pdbx_description
1 polymer ?
#
loop_
_entity_poly.entity_id
_entity_poly.type
_entity_poly.pdbx_seq_one_letter_code
_entity_poly.pdbx_strand_id
1 'polypeptide(L)'
;MGRVLKRRLDALALVLVVVLAIGASAKARAVEIALSCGAVGQELRLCREAAEAWAQRSGHTVRIVATPNDSDQRLALYQQLLAARADAVDVMQIDVVWPGILARHLLDLSPYVPAEERAAHLPAIIDNNTVDGRLLALPWFVDVGVLYYRRDLLEKHGAAVPRTWQGLTEVARTIQDAERKEGDARLWGYVFQARAYEGLTCNALEWIASQDGGRLIDENGASGLRRHEAAQALRLARSWIGAIAPEGVLTYMEDEARGVFQSGQAVFMRNWPYVWALADSPGTPVAGKVGLAPLPASPGVPPTGILGGQQLAVSAYTAHPKAAAELAMALTSAEVQKRRAIAAGFNPSRPALYQDPEVLRDNPHYELLAGVLANAMDRPSRLTGVAYNRVSSAFWNTVHDVLSGRDDAEAALVDLEARIEQIRGEGWEE
;
A
#
# COMPACT_ATOMS: atom_id res chain seq x y z
N MET A 1 34.96 73.03 7.81
CA MET A 1 34.00 72.31 6.88
C MET A 1 34.47 70.87 6.59
N GLY A 2 35.76 70.56 6.49
CA GLY A 2 36.21 69.23 6.08
C GLY A 2 36.05 68.09 7.12
N ARG A 3 36.08 68.35 8.43
CA ARG A 3 35.95 67.30 9.46
C ARG A 3 34.52 66.75 9.66
N VAL A 4 33.48 67.54 9.37
CA VAL A 4 32.08 67.09 9.49
C VAL A 4 31.66 66.26 8.30
N LEU A 5 32.19 66.55 7.11
CA LEU A 5 31.91 65.81 5.88
C LEU A 5 32.56 64.42 5.93
N LYS A 6 33.78 64.26 6.47
CA LYS A 6 34.46 62.97 6.62
C LYS A 6 33.73 62.06 7.59
N ARG A 7 33.25 62.57 8.76
CA ARG A 7 32.45 61.75 9.72
C ARG A 7 31.09 61.27 9.16
N ARG A 8 30.47 62.07 8.26
CA ARG A 8 29.21 61.63 7.59
C ARG A 8 29.46 60.55 6.52
N LEU A 9 30.59 60.59 5.81
CA LEU A 9 30.98 59.60 4.84
C LEU A 9 31.39 58.28 5.55
N ASP A 10 32.13 58.35 6.65
CA ASP A 10 32.50 57.19 7.44
C ASP A 10 31.27 56.50 8.10
N ALA A 11 30.28 57.27 8.55
CA ALA A 11 29.02 56.76 9.07
C ALA A 11 28.14 56.12 7.97
N LEU A 12 28.10 56.65 6.74
CA LEU A 12 27.40 56.09 5.61
C LEU A 12 28.07 54.78 5.14
N ALA A 13 29.38 54.74 5.11
CA ALA A 13 30.14 53.52 4.76
C ALA A 13 29.93 52.41 5.78
N LEU A 14 29.86 52.72 7.08
CA LEU A 14 29.58 51.75 8.13
C LEU A 14 28.15 51.19 8.06
N VAL A 15 27.16 52.03 7.75
CA VAL A 15 25.75 51.59 7.55
C VAL A 15 25.62 50.74 6.31
N LEU A 16 26.36 51.02 5.23
CA LEU A 16 26.32 50.22 4.01
C LEU A 16 26.96 48.84 4.21
N VAL A 17 28.05 48.75 5.00
CA VAL A 17 28.69 47.47 5.34
C VAL A 17 27.80 46.62 6.26
N VAL A 18 27.09 47.22 7.20
CA VAL A 18 26.13 46.52 8.08
C VAL A 18 24.90 46.06 7.32
N VAL A 19 24.39 46.83 6.36
CA VAL A 19 23.24 46.41 5.51
C VAL A 19 23.64 45.32 4.54
N LEU A 20 24.88 45.31 4.03
CA LEU A 20 25.41 44.21 3.20
C LEU A 20 25.66 42.92 4.00
N ALA A 21 25.97 43.03 5.30
CA ALA A 21 26.19 41.87 6.17
C ALA A 21 24.86 41.23 6.62
N ILE A 22 23.74 41.97 6.67
CA ILE A 22 22.39 41.43 7.02
C ILE A 22 21.73 40.73 5.82
N GLY A 23 22.18 41.00 4.60
CA GLY A 23 21.71 40.35 3.37
C GLY A 23 22.35 39.00 3.05
N ALA A 24 23.28 38.51 3.85
CA ALA A 24 23.77 37.15 3.75
C ALA A 24 22.70 36.20 4.39
N SER A 25 21.61 35.94 3.66
CA SER A 25 20.77 34.77 3.93
C SER A 25 21.72 33.60 4.11
N ALA A 26 21.80 33.08 5.32
CA ALA A 26 22.52 31.85 5.58
C ALA A 26 21.95 30.80 4.61
N LYS A 27 22.64 30.57 3.50
CA LYS A 27 22.30 29.42 2.63
C LYS A 27 22.33 28.21 3.55
N ALA A 28 21.17 27.61 3.79
CA ALA A 28 21.10 26.36 4.52
C ALA A 28 22.15 25.44 3.92
N ARG A 29 23.02 24.91 4.78
CA ARG A 29 24.11 24.03 4.33
C ARG A 29 23.47 22.85 3.61
N ALA A 30 23.91 22.58 2.39
CA ALA A 30 23.47 21.41 1.64
C ALA A 30 23.72 20.15 2.46
N VAL A 31 22.70 19.30 2.57
CA VAL A 31 22.78 18.01 3.28
C VAL A 31 22.38 16.88 2.34
N GLU A 32 22.90 15.69 2.61
CA GLU A 32 22.45 14.48 1.93
C GLU A 32 21.35 13.82 2.75
N ILE A 33 20.25 13.45 2.10
CA ILE A 33 19.14 12.69 2.69
C ILE A 33 19.12 11.30 2.08
N ALA A 34 19.18 10.28 2.91
CA ALA A 34 19.07 8.88 2.52
C ALA A 34 17.60 8.48 2.44
N LEU A 35 17.12 8.15 1.24
CA LEU A 35 15.74 7.83 0.93
C LEU A 35 15.61 6.38 0.49
N SER A 36 14.74 5.61 1.13
CA SER A 36 14.28 4.32 0.66
C SER A 36 12.87 4.45 0.08
N CYS A 37 12.70 4.19 -1.21
CA CYS A 37 11.41 4.25 -1.89
C CYS A 37 11.41 3.41 -3.17
N GLY A 38 10.41 2.55 -3.33
CA GLY A 38 10.29 1.65 -4.47
C GLY A 38 11.49 0.69 -4.58
N ALA A 39 11.24 -0.61 -4.60
CA ALA A 39 12.35 -1.55 -4.68
C ALA A 39 12.87 -1.71 -6.12
N VAL A 40 11.97 -1.69 -7.10
CA VAL A 40 12.28 -1.98 -8.52
C VAL A 40 11.36 -1.23 -9.49
N GLY A 41 11.70 -1.27 -10.75
CA GLY A 41 10.82 -0.90 -11.86
C GLY A 41 10.38 0.56 -11.90
N GLN A 42 9.13 0.77 -12.25
CA GLN A 42 8.55 2.09 -12.47
C GLN A 42 8.37 2.89 -11.17
N GLU A 43 8.09 2.20 -10.07
CA GLU A 43 7.96 2.84 -8.75
C GLU A 43 9.28 3.52 -8.34
N LEU A 44 10.40 2.78 -8.41
CA LEU A 44 11.73 3.31 -8.10
C LEU A 44 12.10 4.47 -9.05
N ARG A 45 11.81 4.34 -10.35
CA ARG A 45 12.08 5.39 -11.33
C ARG A 45 11.35 6.70 -11.00
N LEU A 46 10.04 6.64 -10.76
CA LEU A 46 9.22 7.80 -10.45
C LEU A 46 9.60 8.44 -9.11
N CYS A 47 9.97 7.63 -8.12
CA CYS A 47 10.49 8.15 -6.86
C CYS A 47 11.80 8.90 -7.05
N ARG A 48 12.76 8.31 -7.76
CA ARG A 48 14.05 8.92 -8.07
C ARG A 48 13.89 10.27 -8.77
N GLU A 49 13.06 10.32 -9.81
CA GLU A 49 12.78 11.56 -10.55
C GLU A 49 12.18 12.65 -9.65
N ALA A 50 11.25 12.30 -8.77
CA ALA A 50 10.65 13.27 -7.83
C ALA A 50 11.66 13.73 -6.76
N ALA A 51 12.48 12.82 -6.26
CA ALA A 51 13.53 13.13 -5.28
C ALA A 51 14.63 14.05 -5.88
N GLU A 52 15.06 13.78 -7.12
CA GLU A 52 16.00 14.61 -7.86
C GLU A 52 15.45 16.02 -8.13
N ALA A 53 14.15 16.12 -8.50
CA ALA A 53 13.49 17.41 -8.68
C ALA A 53 13.43 18.22 -7.36
N TRP A 54 13.20 17.57 -6.23
CA TRP A 54 13.26 18.23 -4.92
C TRP A 54 14.70 18.66 -4.59
N ALA A 55 15.68 17.79 -4.80
CA ALA A 55 17.09 18.08 -4.57
C ALA A 55 17.58 19.32 -5.33
N GLN A 56 17.18 19.45 -6.61
CA GLN A 56 17.50 20.63 -7.43
C GLN A 56 16.88 21.93 -6.88
N ARG A 57 15.65 21.87 -6.36
CA ARG A 57 14.95 23.05 -5.81
C ARG A 57 15.48 23.46 -4.43
N SER A 58 15.77 22.47 -3.58
CA SER A 58 16.19 22.68 -2.19
C SER A 58 17.69 22.99 -2.03
N GLY A 59 18.50 22.60 -3.01
CA GLY A 59 19.97 22.63 -2.93
C GLY A 59 20.56 21.51 -2.06
N HIS A 60 19.75 20.51 -1.68
CA HIS A 60 20.20 19.30 -0.99
C HIS A 60 20.54 18.19 -1.98
N THR A 61 21.02 17.06 -1.49
CA THR A 61 21.21 15.84 -2.29
C THR A 61 20.38 14.69 -1.71
N VAL A 62 20.01 13.74 -2.57
CA VAL A 62 19.27 12.54 -2.15
C VAL A 62 20.03 11.29 -2.60
N ARG A 63 20.29 10.41 -1.65
CA ARG A 63 20.87 9.09 -1.89
C ARG A 63 19.80 8.03 -1.77
N ILE A 64 19.52 7.31 -2.86
CA ILE A 64 18.56 6.21 -2.84
C ILE A 64 19.18 4.99 -2.17
N VAL A 65 18.48 4.44 -1.18
CA VAL A 65 18.85 3.21 -0.45
C VAL A 65 18.02 2.06 -1.01
N ALA A 66 18.69 1.04 -1.52
CA ALA A 66 18.04 -0.17 -2.00
C ALA A 66 17.49 -0.99 -0.83
N THR A 67 16.27 -1.50 -0.99
CA THR A 67 15.59 -2.36 -0.02
C THR A 67 14.96 -3.57 -0.70
N PRO A 68 14.65 -4.65 0.05
CA PRO A 68 13.93 -5.79 -0.50
C PRO A 68 12.58 -5.39 -1.09
N ASN A 69 12.15 -6.09 -2.16
CA ASN A 69 10.80 -5.93 -2.72
C ASN A 69 9.73 -6.60 -1.82
N ASP A 70 10.08 -7.72 -1.23
CA ASP A 70 9.24 -8.43 -0.25
C ASP A 70 9.03 -7.55 1.00
N SER A 71 7.76 -7.30 1.37
CA SER A 71 7.39 -6.42 2.47
C SER A 71 7.91 -6.89 3.83
N ASP A 72 7.87 -8.20 4.09
CA ASP A 72 8.28 -8.75 5.39
C ASP A 72 9.79 -8.64 5.56
N GLN A 73 10.56 -8.91 4.50
CA GLN A 73 12.02 -8.73 4.51
C GLN A 73 12.40 -7.25 4.65
N ARG A 74 11.65 -6.34 4.03
CA ARG A 74 11.87 -4.89 4.16
C ARG A 74 11.57 -4.40 5.58
N LEU A 75 10.48 -4.88 6.19
CA LEU A 75 10.17 -4.56 7.58
C LEU A 75 11.27 -5.06 8.53
N ALA A 76 11.72 -6.30 8.36
CA ALA A 76 12.82 -6.86 9.17
C ALA A 76 14.11 -6.04 9.04
N LEU A 77 14.46 -5.59 7.83
CA LEU A 77 15.59 -4.69 7.60
C LEU A 77 15.43 -3.36 8.35
N TYR A 78 14.23 -2.73 8.26
CA TYR A 78 14.00 -1.46 8.97
C TYR A 78 14.03 -1.64 10.49
N GLN A 79 13.43 -2.71 11.02
CA GLN A 79 13.49 -3.01 12.45
C GLN A 79 14.94 -3.17 12.92
N GLN A 80 15.79 -3.85 12.15
CA GLN A 80 17.22 -3.99 12.47
C GLN A 80 17.96 -2.65 12.47
N LEU A 81 17.78 -1.82 11.41
CA LEU A 81 18.42 -0.52 11.29
C LEU A 81 17.97 0.45 12.39
N LEU A 82 16.68 0.50 12.66
CA LEU A 82 16.08 1.39 13.66
C LEU A 82 16.42 0.97 15.08
N ALA A 83 16.44 -0.34 15.39
CA ALA A 83 16.89 -0.84 16.69
C ALA A 83 18.37 -0.48 16.97
N ALA A 84 19.21 -0.52 15.93
CA ALA A 84 20.61 -0.08 16.01
C ALA A 84 20.76 1.46 16.05
N ARG A 85 19.66 2.22 15.93
CA ARG A 85 19.64 3.69 15.77
C ARG A 85 20.55 4.17 14.65
N ALA A 86 20.63 3.39 13.57
CA ALA A 86 21.48 3.70 12.43
C ALA A 86 20.93 4.90 11.65
N ASP A 87 21.83 5.76 11.18
CA ASP A 87 21.56 6.88 10.29
C ASP A 87 21.60 6.49 8.80
N ALA A 88 21.45 5.20 8.53
CA ALA A 88 21.56 4.65 7.17
C ALA A 88 20.40 5.07 6.25
N VAL A 89 19.22 5.38 6.82
CA VAL A 89 18.01 5.80 6.09
C VAL A 89 17.32 6.91 6.88
N ASP A 90 17.09 8.07 6.25
CA ASP A 90 16.38 9.20 6.83
C ASP A 90 14.87 9.15 6.53
N VAL A 91 14.51 8.90 5.27
CA VAL A 91 13.12 8.78 4.82
C VAL A 91 12.88 7.37 4.30
N MET A 92 11.83 6.75 4.80
CA MET A 92 11.49 5.35 4.55
C MET A 92 10.12 5.22 3.91
N GLN A 93 10.02 4.48 2.83
CA GLN A 93 8.74 3.94 2.36
C GLN A 93 8.33 2.81 3.30
N ILE A 94 7.17 2.96 3.92
CA ILE A 94 6.60 1.99 4.86
C ILE A 94 5.20 1.57 4.41
N ASP A 95 4.81 0.33 4.71
CA ASP A 95 3.45 -0.16 4.48
C ASP A 95 2.45 0.56 5.41
N VAL A 96 1.19 0.61 4.97
CA VAL A 96 0.08 1.23 5.72
C VAL A 96 -0.09 0.67 7.14
N VAL A 97 0.36 -0.55 7.42
CA VAL A 97 0.29 -1.17 8.76
C VAL A 97 1.52 -0.93 9.64
N TRP A 98 2.60 -0.32 9.11
CA TRP A 98 3.84 -0.16 9.91
C TRP A 98 3.93 1.07 10.81
N PRO A 99 3.13 2.13 10.69
CA PRO A 99 3.21 3.25 11.62
C PRO A 99 3.12 2.81 13.09
N GLY A 100 2.17 1.93 13.44
CA GLY A 100 2.05 1.39 14.79
C GLY A 100 3.23 0.50 15.21
N ILE A 101 3.72 -0.36 14.30
CA ILE A 101 4.84 -1.28 14.57
C ILE A 101 6.14 -0.53 14.84
N LEU A 102 6.39 0.56 14.09
CA LEU A 102 7.64 1.32 14.12
C LEU A 102 7.55 2.60 14.96
N ALA A 103 6.43 2.86 15.64
CA ALA A 103 6.08 4.14 16.27
C ALA A 103 7.19 4.74 17.14
N ARG A 104 7.92 3.92 17.90
CA ARG A 104 9.01 4.35 18.79
C ARG A 104 10.23 4.90 18.05
N HIS A 105 10.37 4.57 16.77
CA HIS A 105 11.53 4.85 15.93
C HIS A 105 11.26 5.88 14.84
N LEU A 106 10.02 6.38 14.76
CA LEU A 106 9.61 7.36 13.76
C LEU A 106 9.53 8.76 14.36
N LEU A 107 9.96 9.75 13.56
CA LEU A 107 9.87 11.15 13.88
C LEU A 107 8.40 11.58 13.89
N ASP A 108 7.98 12.35 14.91
CA ASP A 108 6.71 13.07 14.86
C ASP A 108 6.77 14.17 13.79
N LEU A 109 5.98 14.02 12.75
CA LEU A 109 5.89 14.97 11.64
C LEU A 109 4.94 16.14 11.93
N SER A 110 4.18 16.10 13.04
CA SER A 110 3.20 17.14 13.37
C SER A 110 3.76 18.56 13.41
N PRO A 111 5.00 18.79 13.91
CA PRO A 111 5.60 20.13 13.90
C PRO A 111 6.08 20.60 12.52
N TYR A 112 6.25 19.69 11.55
CA TYR A 112 6.82 19.95 10.24
C TYR A 112 5.76 20.07 9.14
N VAL A 113 4.61 19.42 9.32
CA VAL A 113 3.55 19.30 8.31
C VAL A 113 2.40 20.24 8.63
N PRO A 114 2.14 21.25 7.82
CA PRO A 114 1.02 22.18 8.01
C PRO A 114 -0.34 21.46 8.08
N ALA A 115 -1.31 22.06 8.79
CA ALA A 115 -2.63 21.46 8.96
C ALA A 115 -3.37 21.30 7.64
N GLU A 116 -3.23 22.28 6.74
CA GLU A 116 -3.81 22.24 5.39
C GLU A 116 -3.23 21.10 4.54
N GLU A 117 -1.95 20.81 4.69
CA GLU A 117 -1.30 19.71 3.99
C GLU A 117 -1.83 18.36 4.50
N ARG A 118 -2.00 18.21 5.80
CA ARG A 118 -2.64 17.01 6.38
C ARG A 118 -4.08 16.83 5.91
N ALA A 119 -4.87 17.92 5.91
CA ALA A 119 -6.27 17.90 5.50
C ALA A 119 -6.46 17.63 3.99
N ALA A 120 -5.41 17.78 3.17
CA ALA A 120 -5.46 17.50 1.75
C ALA A 120 -5.44 16.00 1.41
N HIS A 121 -5.12 15.15 2.36
CA HIS A 121 -5.12 13.69 2.22
C HIS A 121 -6.43 13.06 2.73
N LEU A 122 -6.66 11.80 2.37
CA LEU A 122 -7.78 10.99 2.90
C LEU A 122 -7.72 10.93 4.43
N PRO A 123 -8.76 11.36 5.16
CA PRO A 123 -8.75 11.41 6.63
C PRO A 123 -8.41 10.06 7.27
N ALA A 124 -9.01 8.97 6.77
CA ALA A 124 -8.78 7.63 7.31
C ALA A 124 -7.30 7.20 7.27
N ILE A 125 -6.53 7.66 6.26
CA ILE A 125 -5.10 7.32 6.18
C ILE A 125 -4.28 8.23 7.13
N ILE A 126 -4.65 9.49 7.27
CA ILE A 126 -4.01 10.38 8.26
C ILE A 126 -4.25 9.85 9.68
N ASP A 127 -5.48 9.40 9.97
CA ASP A 127 -5.82 8.78 11.26
C ASP A 127 -5.02 7.49 11.50
N ASN A 128 -4.90 6.64 10.49
CA ASN A 128 -4.07 5.44 10.55
C ASN A 128 -2.57 5.75 10.80
N ASN A 129 -2.08 6.85 10.22
CA ASN A 129 -0.68 7.28 10.35
C ASN A 129 -0.44 8.10 11.63
N THR A 130 -1.49 8.34 12.45
CA THR A 130 -1.41 9.07 13.71
C THR A 130 -1.50 8.08 14.87
N VAL A 131 -0.41 7.90 15.58
CA VAL A 131 -0.28 7.01 16.74
C VAL A 131 0.05 7.85 17.96
N ASP A 132 -0.73 7.71 19.03
CA ASP A 132 -0.58 8.47 20.28
C ASP A 132 -0.51 9.99 20.06
N GLY A 133 -1.35 10.50 19.14
CA GLY A 133 -1.41 11.92 18.79
C GLY A 133 -0.24 12.43 17.93
N ARG A 134 0.70 11.57 17.54
CA ARG A 134 1.86 11.91 16.69
C ARG A 134 1.61 11.48 15.25
N LEU A 135 1.79 12.36 14.29
CA LEU A 135 1.78 12.03 12.87
C LEU A 135 3.11 11.37 12.48
N LEU A 136 3.12 10.06 12.26
CA LEU A 136 4.35 9.28 12.05
C LEU A 136 4.72 9.09 10.58
N ALA A 137 3.77 9.28 9.66
CA ALA A 137 4.01 9.14 8.24
C ALA A 137 3.05 9.99 7.41
N LEU A 138 3.46 10.34 6.18
CA LEU A 138 2.62 10.98 5.18
C LEU A 138 2.16 9.96 4.13
N PRO A 139 0.88 10.01 3.71
CA PRO A 139 0.36 9.10 2.69
C PRO A 139 1.01 9.34 1.32
N TRP A 140 1.62 8.30 0.75
CA TRP A 140 2.26 8.39 -0.56
C TRP A 140 1.36 7.92 -1.70
N PHE A 141 0.72 6.77 -1.51
CA PHE A 141 -0.37 6.28 -2.33
C PHE A 141 -1.22 5.29 -1.52
N VAL A 142 -2.43 5.05 -1.98
CA VAL A 142 -3.38 4.15 -1.33
C VAL A 142 -3.76 3.04 -2.29
N ASP A 143 -4.02 1.86 -1.76
CA ASP A 143 -4.47 0.71 -2.52
C ASP A 143 -5.65 0.03 -1.83
N VAL A 144 -6.40 -0.75 -2.61
CA VAL A 144 -7.46 -1.60 -2.11
C VAL A 144 -7.54 -2.84 -2.99
N GLY A 145 -7.81 -3.99 -2.41
CA GLY A 145 -7.97 -5.22 -3.19
C GLY A 145 -9.13 -5.12 -4.18
N VAL A 146 -8.89 -5.50 -5.43
CA VAL A 146 -9.85 -5.45 -6.54
C VAL A 146 -9.83 -6.72 -7.37
N LEU A 147 -10.91 -6.95 -8.12
CA LEU A 147 -11.05 -8.02 -9.08
C LEU A 147 -10.73 -7.52 -10.49
N TYR A 148 -9.69 -8.08 -11.10
CA TYR A 148 -9.43 -7.97 -12.54
C TYR A 148 -10.15 -9.09 -13.27
N TYR A 149 -10.64 -8.80 -14.47
CA TYR A 149 -11.28 -9.80 -15.32
C TYR A 149 -10.97 -9.60 -16.80
N ARG A 150 -11.02 -10.68 -17.55
CA ARG A 150 -10.91 -10.71 -19.02
C ARG A 150 -12.27 -10.37 -19.63
N ARG A 151 -12.44 -9.07 -19.99
CA ARG A 151 -13.68 -8.58 -20.61
C ARG A 151 -14.04 -9.34 -21.88
N ASP A 152 -13.06 -9.56 -22.75
CA ASP A 152 -13.21 -10.29 -23.99
C ASP A 152 -13.72 -11.74 -23.79
N LEU A 153 -13.23 -12.43 -22.74
CA LEU A 153 -13.70 -13.79 -22.43
C LEU A 153 -15.12 -13.78 -21.84
N LEU A 154 -15.43 -12.83 -20.98
CA LEU A 154 -16.78 -12.68 -20.46
C LEU A 154 -17.76 -12.40 -21.60
N GLU A 155 -17.45 -11.48 -22.51
CA GLU A 155 -18.26 -11.14 -23.68
C GLU A 155 -18.42 -12.35 -24.62
N LYS A 156 -17.33 -13.07 -24.93
CA LYS A 156 -17.35 -14.28 -25.76
C LYS A 156 -18.30 -15.34 -25.24
N HIS A 157 -18.36 -15.53 -23.92
CA HIS A 157 -19.19 -16.54 -23.27
C HIS A 157 -20.53 -16.01 -22.74
N GLY A 158 -20.88 -14.75 -23.03
CA GLY A 158 -22.13 -14.13 -22.57
C GLY A 158 -22.26 -14.06 -21.05
N ALA A 159 -21.13 -13.99 -20.32
CA ALA A 159 -21.09 -13.97 -18.88
C ALA A 159 -21.04 -12.54 -18.34
N ALA A 160 -21.78 -12.27 -17.26
CA ALA A 160 -21.67 -11.02 -16.53
C ALA A 160 -20.49 -11.07 -15.53
N VAL A 161 -20.01 -9.90 -15.12
CA VAL A 161 -19.02 -9.80 -14.04
C VAL A 161 -19.65 -10.34 -12.74
N PRO A 162 -19.02 -11.36 -12.09
CA PRO A 162 -19.58 -11.99 -10.90
C PRO A 162 -19.59 -11.04 -9.71
N ARG A 163 -20.69 -11.04 -8.96
CA ARG A 163 -20.87 -10.23 -7.75
C ARG A 163 -20.76 -11.04 -6.46
N THR A 164 -20.72 -12.38 -6.57
CA THR A 164 -20.55 -13.29 -5.43
C THR A 164 -19.39 -14.24 -5.69
N TRP A 165 -18.77 -14.75 -4.63
CA TRP A 165 -17.66 -15.70 -4.75
C TRP A 165 -18.08 -17.02 -5.38
N GLN A 166 -19.32 -17.46 -5.12
CA GLN A 166 -19.91 -18.62 -5.77
C GLN A 166 -20.09 -18.35 -7.27
N GLY A 167 -20.65 -17.17 -7.64
CA GLY A 167 -20.78 -16.77 -9.03
C GLY A 167 -19.45 -16.64 -9.75
N LEU A 168 -18.39 -16.12 -9.07
CA LEU A 168 -17.05 -16.12 -9.62
C LEU A 168 -16.56 -17.55 -9.90
N THR A 169 -16.75 -18.46 -8.96
CA THR A 169 -16.37 -19.87 -9.11
C THR A 169 -17.05 -20.54 -10.30
N GLU A 170 -18.34 -20.31 -10.48
CA GLU A 170 -19.14 -20.87 -11.58
C GLU A 170 -18.72 -20.30 -12.94
N VAL A 171 -18.61 -18.96 -13.07
CA VAL A 171 -18.22 -18.30 -14.31
C VAL A 171 -16.79 -18.68 -14.67
N ALA A 172 -15.86 -18.65 -13.70
CA ALA A 172 -14.46 -19.01 -13.88
C ALA A 172 -14.33 -20.44 -14.42
N ARG A 173 -15.03 -21.40 -13.82
CA ARG A 173 -15.02 -22.80 -14.26
C ARG A 173 -15.61 -22.95 -15.66
N THR A 174 -16.74 -22.34 -15.92
CA THR A 174 -17.44 -22.43 -17.23
C THR A 174 -16.54 -21.94 -18.36
N ILE A 175 -15.91 -20.77 -18.18
CA ILE A 175 -15.02 -20.18 -19.20
C ILE A 175 -13.74 -21.02 -19.35
N GLN A 176 -13.10 -21.39 -18.23
CA GLN A 176 -11.91 -22.24 -18.24
C GLN A 176 -12.13 -23.54 -19.00
N ASP A 177 -13.24 -24.23 -18.71
CA ASP A 177 -13.54 -25.53 -19.34
C ASP A 177 -13.87 -25.40 -20.82
N ALA A 178 -14.54 -24.30 -21.22
CA ALA A 178 -14.85 -24.01 -22.60
C ALA A 178 -13.57 -23.69 -23.41
N GLU A 179 -12.76 -22.77 -22.92
CA GLU A 179 -11.50 -22.37 -23.61
C GLU A 179 -10.50 -23.53 -23.68
N ARG A 180 -10.41 -24.36 -22.63
CA ARG A 180 -9.56 -25.56 -22.66
C ARG A 180 -10.02 -26.58 -23.70
N LYS A 181 -11.31 -26.73 -23.95
CA LYS A 181 -11.86 -27.57 -25.02
C LYS A 181 -11.56 -26.99 -26.40
N GLU A 182 -11.45 -25.67 -26.52
CA GLU A 182 -11.07 -24.98 -27.77
C GLU A 182 -9.56 -24.93 -28.00
N GLY A 183 -8.74 -25.44 -27.07
CA GLY A 183 -7.29 -25.61 -27.25
C GLY A 183 -6.41 -24.78 -26.32
N ASP A 184 -6.98 -23.87 -25.51
CA ASP A 184 -6.18 -23.12 -24.50
C ASP A 184 -6.06 -23.93 -23.19
N ALA A 185 -5.31 -25.02 -23.23
CA ALA A 185 -5.12 -25.92 -22.10
C ALA A 185 -4.49 -25.26 -20.85
N ARG A 186 -3.91 -24.08 -20.99
CA ARG A 186 -3.20 -23.37 -19.90
C ARG A 186 -4.05 -22.32 -19.19
N LEU A 187 -5.25 -22.01 -19.70
CA LEU A 187 -6.12 -21.03 -19.08
C LEU A 187 -6.62 -21.54 -17.72
N TRP A 188 -6.51 -20.70 -16.71
CA TRP A 188 -7.09 -20.87 -15.38
C TRP A 188 -8.24 -19.89 -15.14
N GLY A 189 -9.21 -20.29 -14.34
CA GLY A 189 -10.36 -19.45 -14.01
C GLY A 189 -10.00 -18.27 -13.11
N TYR A 190 -9.12 -18.47 -12.11
CA TYR A 190 -8.82 -17.44 -11.10
C TYR A 190 -7.39 -17.56 -10.59
N VAL A 191 -6.72 -16.43 -10.36
CA VAL A 191 -5.40 -16.36 -9.70
C VAL A 191 -5.37 -15.27 -8.63
N PHE A 192 -4.63 -15.53 -7.55
CA PHE A 192 -4.56 -14.69 -6.36
C PHE A 192 -3.26 -14.97 -5.59
N GLN A 193 -3.01 -14.22 -4.50
CA GLN A 193 -1.83 -14.33 -3.66
C GLN A 193 -2.14 -15.28 -2.49
N ALA A 194 -1.54 -16.48 -2.47
CA ALA A 194 -1.72 -17.45 -1.40
C ALA A 194 -0.40 -17.97 -0.80
N ARG A 195 0.75 -17.40 -1.12
CA ARG A 195 1.99 -17.62 -0.37
C ARG A 195 1.78 -17.20 1.10
N ALA A 196 2.44 -17.88 2.05
CA ALA A 196 2.42 -17.50 3.46
C ALA A 196 3.24 -16.20 3.68
N TYR A 197 2.58 -15.05 3.62
CA TYR A 197 3.13 -13.70 3.83
C TYR A 197 1.98 -12.70 4.03
N GLU A 198 2.28 -11.42 4.28
CA GLU A 198 1.28 -10.38 4.55
C GLU A 198 0.19 -10.24 3.48
N GLY A 199 0.51 -10.50 2.19
CA GLY A 199 -0.49 -10.47 1.12
C GLY A 199 -1.57 -11.55 1.27
N LEU A 200 -1.27 -12.70 1.89
CA LEU A 200 -2.28 -13.70 2.21
C LEU A 200 -3.20 -13.23 3.34
N THR A 201 -2.70 -12.47 4.31
CA THR A 201 -3.57 -11.80 5.30
C THR A 201 -4.60 -10.91 4.60
N CYS A 202 -4.18 -10.12 3.61
CA CYS A 202 -5.10 -9.29 2.84
C CYS A 202 -6.17 -10.13 2.10
N ASN A 203 -5.75 -11.12 1.30
CA ASN A 203 -6.66 -11.95 0.52
C ASN A 203 -7.65 -12.70 1.42
N ALA A 204 -7.18 -13.29 2.51
CA ALA A 204 -8.04 -14.06 3.42
C ALA A 204 -9.06 -13.18 4.15
N LEU A 205 -8.66 -12.00 4.61
CA LEU A 205 -9.58 -11.05 5.23
C LEU A 205 -10.64 -10.55 4.23
N GLU A 206 -10.29 -10.37 2.95
CA GLU A 206 -11.24 -10.04 1.89
C GLU A 206 -12.29 -11.15 1.72
N TRP A 207 -11.87 -12.41 1.68
CA TRP A 207 -12.80 -13.54 1.59
C TRP A 207 -13.70 -13.67 2.82
N ILE A 208 -13.11 -13.50 4.01
CA ILE A 208 -13.82 -13.61 5.30
C ILE A 208 -14.83 -12.47 5.46
N ALA A 209 -14.38 -11.21 5.35
CA ALA A 209 -15.22 -10.04 5.58
C ALA A 209 -16.36 -9.93 4.56
N SER A 210 -16.09 -10.20 3.27
CA SER A 210 -17.10 -10.17 2.22
C SER A 210 -18.12 -11.33 2.29
N GLN A 211 -17.92 -12.28 3.19
CA GLN A 211 -18.87 -13.37 3.51
C GLN A 211 -19.41 -13.28 4.94
N ASP A 212 -19.39 -12.09 5.53
CA ASP A 212 -19.87 -11.82 6.90
C ASP A 212 -19.09 -12.57 8.00
N GLY A 213 -17.86 -12.97 7.70
CA GLY A 213 -17.01 -13.73 8.63
C GLY A 213 -16.29 -12.87 9.70
N GLY A 214 -16.60 -11.58 9.75
CA GLY A 214 -16.08 -10.67 10.77
C GLY A 214 -14.71 -10.06 10.45
N ARG A 215 -14.00 -9.62 11.50
CA ARG A 215 -12.66 -9.02 11.45
C ARG A 215 -11.68 -9.88 12.24
N LEU A 216 -10.40 -9.78 11.92
CA LEU A 216 -9.37 -10.52 12.65
C LEU A 216 -9.32 -10.14 14.14
N ILE A 217 -9.34 -8.83 14.42
CA ILE A 217 -9.44 -8.26 15.77
C ILE A 217 -10.59 -7.26 15.77
N ASP A 218 -11.44 -7.34 16.77
CA ASP A 218 -12.56 -6.42 16.99
C ASP A 218 -12.12 -5.12 17.69
N GLU A 219 -13.05 -4.20 17.88
CA GLU A 219 -12.79 -2.90 18.53
C GLU A 219 -12.39 -3.03 20.01
N ASN A 220 -12.68 -4.17 20.65
CA ASN A 220 -12.31 -4.46 22.03
C ASN A 220 -10.93 -5.14 22.11
N GLY A 221 -10.28 -5.36 20.99
CA GLY A 221 -8.97 -6.02 20.89
C GLY A 221 -9.02 -7.54 21.07
N ALA A 222 -10.18 -8.17 20.93
CA ALA A 222 -10.33 -9.64 20.91
C ALA A 222 -10.43 -10.14 19.46
N SER A 223 -10.37 -11.47 19.25
CA SER A 223 -10.69 -12.04 17.95
C SER A 223 -12.13 -11.70 17.57
N GLY A 224 -12.30 -11.05 16.42
CA GLY A 224 -13.59 -10.65 15.86
C GLY A 224 -14.10 -11.58 14.75
N LEU A 225 -13.47 -12.75 14.58
CA LEU A 225 -13.86 -13.72 13.58
C LEU A 225 -15.18 -14.39 13.95
N ARG A 226 -16.12 -14.39 13.03
CA ARG A 226 -17.31 -15.25 13.07
C ARG A 226 -16.89 -16.61 12.54
N ARG A 227 -16.52 -17.52 13.43
CA ARG A 227 -15.79 -18.75 13.12
C ARG A 227 -16.44 -19.60 12.02
N HIS A 228 -17.74 -19.76 12.04
CA HIS A 228 -18.44 -20.59 11.05
C HIS A 228 -18.35 -19.97 9.65
N GLU A 229 -18.67 -18.70 9.50
CA GLU A 229 -18.62 -17.95 8.24
C GLU A 229 -17.18 -17.80 7.74
N ALA A 230 -16.25 -17.53 8.63
CA ALA A 230 -14.82 -17.47 8.30
C ALA A 230 -14.30 -18.84 7.80
N ALA A 231 -14.68 -19.93 8.46
CA ALA A 231 -14.33 -21.29 8.01
C ALA A 231 -14.95 -21.63 6.64
N GLN A 232 -16.21 -21.22 6.39
CA GLN A 232 -16.83 -21.37 5.08
C GLN A 232 -16.07 -20.61 3.99
N ALA A 233 -15.66 -19.38 4.26
CA ALA A 233 -14.88 -18.57 3.33
C ALA A 233 -13.54 -19.24 2.98
N LEU A 234 -12.83 -19.76 3.97
CA LEU A 234 -11.56 -20.47 3.76
C LEU A 234 -11.74 -21.80 3.03
N ARG A 235 -12.78 -22.57 3.34
CA ARG A 235 -13.11 -23.82 2.60
C ARG A 235 -13.44 -23.53 1.13
N LEU A 236 -14.17 -22.45 0.85
CA LEU A 236 -14.44 -22.03 -0.53
C LEU A 236 -13.14 -21.66 -1.24
N ALA A 237 -12.27 -20.84 -0.63
CA ALA A 237 -10.98 -20.47 -1.22
C ALA A 237 -10.09 -21.69 -1.49
N ARG A 238 -10.03 -22.65 -0.57
CA ARG A 238 -9.35 -23.92 -0.77
C ARG A 238 -9.90 -24.69 -1.97
N SER A 239 -11.23 -24.70 -2.16
CA SER A 239 -11.86 -25.44 -3.26
C SER A 239 -11.49 -24.93 -4.66
N TRP A 240 -10.94 -23.73 -4.77
CA TRP A 240 -10.47 -23.17 -6.04
C TRP A 240 -9.15 -23.80 -6.48
N ILE A 241 -8.27 -24.17 -5.53
CA ILE A 241 -6.91 -24.65 -5.80
C ILE A 241 -6.96 -26.04 -6.44
N GLY A 242 -6.32 -26.17 -7.60
CA GLY A 242 -6.38 -27.38 -8.42
C GLY A 242 -7.64 -27.50 -9.30
N ALA A 243 -8.70 -26.69 -9.02
CA ALA A 243 -9.96 -26.70 -9.78
C ALA A 243 -10.03 -25.53 -10.78
N ILE A 244 -10.10 -24.28 -10.28
CA ILE A 244 -10.13 -23.06 -11.11
C ILE A 244 -8.88 -22.18 -10.92
N ALA A 245 -8.05 -22.48 -9.93
CA ALA A 245 -6.77 -21.82 -9.70
C ALA A 245 -5.64 -22.86 -9.74
N PRO A 246 -4.46 -22.54 -10.31
CA PRO A 246 -3.33 -23.47 -10.30
C PRO A 246 -2.84 -23.71 -8.87
N GLU A 247 -2.31 -24.91 -8.59
CA GLU A 247 -1.68 -25.20 -7.29
C GLU A 247 -0.55 -24.20 -6.94
N GLY A 248 0.09 -23.65 -7.97
CA GLY A 248 1.13 -22.62 -7.85
C GLY A 248 0.70 -21.38 -7.06
N VAL A 249 -0.61 -21.08 -6.95
CA VAL A 249 -1.08 -19.91 -6.16
C VAL A 249 -0.60 -19.96 -4.71
N LEU A 250 -0.33 -21.16 -4.15
CA LEU A 250 0.22 -21.33 -2.82
C LEU A 250 1.65 -20.76 -2.65
N THR A 251 2.29 -20.40 -3.75
CA THR A 251 3.61 -19.76 -3.78
C THR A 251 3.60 -18.36 -4.39
N TYR A 252 2.45 -17.91 -4.91
CA TYR A 252 2.34 -16.61 -5.60
C TYR A 252 2.25 -15.45 -4.61
N MET A 253 2.99 -14.42 -4.94
CA MET A 253 2.81 -13.04 -4.51
C MET A 253 2.11 -12.26 -5.62
N GLU A 254 2.15 -10.92 -5.53
CA GLU A 254 1.51 -10.03 -6.50
C GLU A 254 2.04 -10.22 -7.93
N ASP A 255 3.35 -10.32 -8.08
CA ASP A 255 4.00 -10.36 -9.38
C ASP A 255 3.78 -11.68 -10.12
N GLU A 256 3.77 -12.82 -9.42
CA GLU A 256 3.49 -14.12 -10.02
C GLU A 256 2.03 -14.21 -10.49
N ALA A 257 1.07 -13.80 -9.64
CA ALA A 257 -0.34 -13.76 -10.01
C ALA A 257 -0.59 -12.82 -11.20
N ARG A 258 0.04 -11.63 -11.18
CA ARG A 258 0.02 -10.68 -12.29
C ARG A 258 0.62 -11.28 -13.56
N GLY A 259 1.75 -11.95 -13.47
CA GLY A 259 2.42 -12.59 -14.61
C GLY A 259 1.52 -13.60 -15.32
N VAL A 260 0.80 -14.44 -14.57
CA VAL A 260 -0.16 -15.41 -15.14
C VAL A 260 -1.31 -14.66 -15.83
N PHE A 261 -1.88 -13.63 -15.21
CA PHE A 261 -2.97 -12.86 -15.80
C PHE A 261 -2.52 -12.08 -17.05
N GLN A 262 -1.40 -11.37 -17.00
CA GLN A 262 -0.85 -10.59 -18.11
C GLN A 262 -0.47 -11.47 -19.33
N SER A 263 -0.05 -12.71 -19.09
CA SER A 263 0.22 -13.66 -20.18
C SER A 263 -1.05 -14.21 -20.84
N GLY A 264 -2.24 -13.80 -20.36
CA GLY A 264 -3.54 -14.23 -20.86
C GLY A 264 -4.01 -15.57 -20.28
N GLN A 265 -3.33 -16.12 -19.29
CA GLN A 265 -3.58 -17.46 -18.75
C GLN A 265 -4.51 -17.47 -17.52
N ALA A 266 -5.24 -16.39 -17.26
CA ALA A 266 -6.29 -16.36 -16.24
C ALA A 266 -7.49 -15.52 -16.69
N VAL A 267 -8.71 -15.96 -16.31
CA VAL A 267 -9.97 -15.24 -16.55
C VAL A 267 -10.12 -14.10 -15.55
N PHE A 268 -9.89 -14.41 -14.28
CA PHE A 268 -9.97 -13.48 -13.15
C PHE A 268 -8.66 -13.44 -12.37
N MET A 269 -8.38 -12.29 -11.75
CA MET A 269 -7.26 -12.11 -10.84
C MET A 269 -7.65 -11.15 -9.71
N ARG A 270 -7.33 -11.51 -8.45
CA ARG A 270 -7.24 -10.53 -7.37
C ARG A 270 -5.88 -9.86 -7.44
N ASN A 271 -5.84 -8.53 -7.42
CA ASN A 271 -4.59 -7.79 -7.26
C ASN A 271 -4.89 -6.34 -6.79
N TRP A 272 -3.84 -5.53 -6.70
CA TRP A 272 -3.90 -4.11 -6.40
C TRP A 272 -4.10 -3.27 -7.67
N PRO A 273 -4.62 -2.04 -7.59
CA PRO A 273 -4.95 -1.20 -8.75
C PRO A 273 -3.78 -0.86 -9.67
N TYR A 274 -2.54 -0.84 -9.17
CA TYR A 274 -1.34 -0.55 -10.01
C TYR A 274 -1.20 -1.49 -11.22
N VAL A 275 -1.79 -2.67 -11.14
CA VAL A 275 -1.74 -3.65 -12.24
C VAL A 275 -2.49 -3.16 -13.48
N TRP A 276 -3.45 -2.23 -13.33
CA TRP A 276 -4.18 -1.70 -14.48
C TRP A 276 -3.25 -1.14 -15.55
N ALA A 277 -2.36 -0.23 -15.19
CA ALA A 277 -1.40 0.38 -16.12
C ALA A 277 -0.43 -0.65 -16.73
N LEU A 278 -0.08 -1.70 -16.00
CA LEU A 278 0.80 -2.76 -16.48
C LEU A 278 0.06 -3.74 -17.40
N ALA A 279 -1.18 -4.10 -17.08
CA ALA A 279 -1.97 -5.03 -17.88
C ALA A 279 -2.39 -4.43 -19.24
N ASP A 280 -2.64 -3.12 -19.27
CA ASP A 280 -3.01 -2.41 -20.51
C ASP A 280 -1.80 -1.88 -21.30
N SER A 281 -0.58 -2.22 -20.88
CA SER A 281 0.63 -1.80 -21.57
C SER A 281 0.73 -2.40 -22.98
N PRO A 282 1.17 -1.63 -23.98
CA PRO A 282 1.36 -2.13 -25.34
C PRO A 282 2.26 -3.37 -25.38
N GLY A 283 1.79 -4.40 -26.08
CA GLY A 283 2.51 -5.68 -26.24
C GLY A 283 2.17 -6.75 -25.21
N THR A 284 1.34 -6.45 -24.20
CA THR A 284 0.78 -7.52 -23.36
C THR A 284 -0.36 -8.25 -24.08
N PRO A 285 -0.47 -9.58 -23.97
CA PRO A 285 -1.57 -10.35 -24.58
C PRO A 285 -2.97 -9.89 -24.18
N VAL A 286 -3.10 -9.22 -23.03
CA VAL A 286 -4.37 -8.77 -22.46
C VAL A 286 -4.65 -7.26 -22.63
N ALA A 287 -3.78 -6.52 -23.33
CA ALA A 287 -3.99 -5.10 -23.60
C ALA A 287 -5.34 -4.83 -24.27
N GLY A 288 -6.11 -3.86 -23.77
CA GLY A 288 -7.45 -3.53 -24.25
C GLY A 288 -8.55 -4.54 -23.88
N LYS A 289 -8.21 -5.63 -23.17
CA LYS A 289 -9.14 -6.73 -22.84
C LYS A 289 -9.48 -6.84 -21.35
N VAL A 290 -8.89 -5.97 -20.54
CA VAL A 290 -9.02 -6.04 -19.08
C VAL A 290 -10.17 -5.16 -18.58
N GLY A 291 -10.91 -5.66 -17.60
CA GLY A 291 -11.85 -4.90 -16.81
C GLY A 291 -11.48 -4.98 -15.32
N LEU A 292 -12.03 -4.06 -14.54
CA LEU A 292 -11.85 -3.96 -13.10
C LEU A 292 -13.20 -3.87 -12.41
N ALA A 293 -13.35 -4.56 -11.28
CA ALA A 293 -14.56 -4.59 -10.47
C ALA A 293 -14.24 -4.63 -8.98
N PRO A 294 -15.18 -4.27 -8.10
CA PRO A 294 -15.10 -4.62 -6.69
C PRO A 294 -14.95 -6.14 -6.51
N LEU A 295 -14.34 -6.55 -5.41
CA LEU A 295 -14.33 -7.98 -5.05
C LEU A 295 -15.75 -8.50 -4.83
N PRO A 296 -16.01 -9.78 -5.12
CA PRO A 296 -17.31 -10.39 -4.85
C PRO A 296 -17.65 -10.38 -3.35
N ALA A 297 -18.95 -10.40 -3.03
CA ALA A 297 -19.45 -10.47 -1.65
C ALA A 297 -20.70 -11.35 -1.57
N SER A 298 -21.05 -11.78 -0.38
CA SER A 298 -22.33 -12.47 -0.14
C SER A 298 -23.51 -11.51 -0.34
N PRO A 299 -24.68 -11.99 -0.74
CA PRO A 299 -25.87 -11.15 -0.86
C PRO A 299 -26.14 -10.37 0.44
N GLY A 300 -26.26 -9.04 0.34
CA GLY A 300 -26.50 -8.16 1.50
C GLY A 300 -25.24 -7.75 2.27
N VAL A 301 -24.07 -8.29 1.94
CA VAL A 301 -22.79 -7.89 2.49
C VAL A 301 -22.09 -6.93 1.50
N PRO A 302 -21.56 -5.78 1.96
CA PRO A 302 -20.82 -4.89 1.08
C PRO A 302 -19.56 -5.56 0.52
N PRO A 303 -19.22 -5.32 -0.77
CA PRO A 303 -17.92 -5.69 -1.30
C PRO A 303 -16.81 -5.04 -0.45
N THR A 304 -15.91 -5.86 0.08
CA THR A 304 -14.85 -5.38 0.98
C THR A 304 -13.49 -5.71 0.38
N GLY A 305 -12.70 -4.69 0.07
CA GLY A 305 -11.28 -4.80 -0.20
C GLY A 305 -10.48 -4.41 1.03
N ILE A 306 -9.32 -5.00 1.22
CA ILE A 306 -8.40 -4.60 2.29
C ILE A 306 -7.64 -3.35 1.86
N LEU A 307 -7.57 -2.37 2.78
CA LEU A 307 -6.79 -1.16 2.62
C LEU A 307 -5.30 -1.50 2.56
N GLY A 308 -4.68 -1.07 1.51
CA GLY A 308 -3.25 -1.14 1.26
C GLY A 308 -2.65 0.24 0.97
N GLY A 309 -1.45 0.22 0.41
CA GLY A 309 -0.73 1.42 0.02
C GLY A 309 0.51 1.66 0.87
N GLN A 310 1.25 2.69 0.48
CA GLN A 310 2.53 2.99 1.11
C GLN A 310 2.56 4.43 1.64
N GLN A 311 3.33 4.62 2.68
CA GLN A 311 3.51 5.86 3.41
C GLN A 311 4.99 6.27 3.36
N LEU A 312 5.30 7.54 3.58
CA LEU A 312 6.65 8.03 3.80
C LEU A 312 6.80 8.45 5.25
N ALA A 313 7.66 7.75 5.96
CA ALA A 313 8.02 8.02 7.35
C ALA A 313 9.46 8.56 7.44
N VAL A 314 9.75 9.30 8.49
CA VAL A 314 11.08 9.83 8.78
C VAL A 314 11.64 9.12 10.01
N SER A 315 12.90 8.70 9.95
CA SER A 315 13.61 8.12 11.09
C SER A 315 13.74 9.14 12.23
N ALA A 316 13.46 8.73 13.47
CA ALA A 316 13.74 9.56 14.64
C ALA A 316 15.25 9.80 14.87
N TYR A 317 16.09 9.04 14.17
CA TYR A 317 17.56 9.08 14.30
C TYR A 317 18.25 9.89 13.21
N THR A 318 17.47 10.51 12.31
CA THR A 318 18.03 11.39 11.26
C THR A 318 18.74 12.60 11.86
N ALA A 319 19.89 12.94 11.32
CA ALA A 319 20.59 14.18 11.67
C ALA A 319 19.93 15.44 11.05
N HIS A 320 18.98 15.24 10.11
CA HIS A 320 18.39 16.32 9.30
C HIS A 320 16.85 16.29 9.28
N PRO A 321 16.17 16.32 10.45
CA PRO A 321 14.72 16.08 10.55
C PRO A 321 13.88 17.05 9.70
N LYS A 322 14.29 18.32 9.61
CA LYS A 322 13.57 19.32 8.80
C LYS A 322 13.67 18.99 7.30
N ALA A 323 14.87 18.75 6.78
CA ALA A 323 15.08 18.46 5.37
C ALA A 323 14.44 17.11 4.97
N ALA A 324 14.48 16.10 5.86
CA ALA A 324 13.83 14.82 5.66
C ALA A 324 12.29 14.95 5.60
N ALA A 325 11.68 15.75 6.50
CA ALA A 325 10.26 16.04 6.48
C ALA A 325 9.84 16.84 5.22
N GLU A 326 10.66 17.81 4.80
CA GLU A 326 10.44 18.57 3.55
C GLU A 326 10.49 17.66 2.31
N LEU A 327 11.41 16.70 2.26
CA LEU A 327 11.46 15.69 1.20
C LEU A 327 10.21 14.82 1.22
N ALA A 328 9.79 14.32 2.38
CA ALA A 328 8.58 13.51 2.50
C ALA A 328 7.33 14.27 2.02
N MET A 329 7.17 15.55 2.42
CA MET A 329 6.09 16.42 1.92
C MET A 329 6.16 16.65 0.41
N ALA A 330 7.34 16.88 -0.15
CA ALA A 330 7.50 17.07 -1.58
C ALA A 330 7.10 15.84 -2.38
N LEU A 331 7.50 14.64 -1.91
CA LEU A 331 7.17 13.37 -2.55
C LEU A 331 5.67 13.02 -2.45
N THR A 332 4.98 13.49 -1.41
CA THR A 332 3.54 13.29 -1.19
C THR A 332 2.67 14.43 -1.69
N SER A 333 3.25 15.43 -2.37
CA SER A 333 2.54 16.59 -2.92
C SER A 333 1.52 16.19 -4.00
N ALA A 334 0.54 17.05 -4.25
CA ALA A 334 -0.46 16.84 -5.30
C ALA A 334 0.16 16.66 -6.68
N GLU A 335 1.20 17.46 -7.01
CA GLU A 335 1.92 17.38 -8.28
C GLU A 335 2.56 15.98 -8.48
N VAL A 336 3.29 15.49 -7.47
CA VAL A 336 3.98 14.20 -7.56
C VAL A 336 2.96 13.06 -7.60
N GLN A 337 1.91 13.09 -6.78
CA GLN A 337 0.87 12.06 -6.80
C GLN A 337 0.10 12.05 -8.13
N LYS A 338 -0.25 13.22 -8.69
CA LYS A 338 -0.86 13.32 -10.03
C LYS A 338 0.03 12.68 -11.10
N ARG A 339 1.31 13.03 -11.10
CA ARG A 339 2.28 12.45 -12.06
C ARG A 339 2.38 10.93 -11.91
N ARG A 340 2.41 10.41 -10.68
CA ARG A 340 2.45 8.97 -10.41
C ARG A 340 1.16 8.26 -10.86
N ALA A 341 0.01 8.88 -10.65
CA ALA A 341 -1.28 8.36 -11.09
C ALA A 341 -1.32 8.24 -12.63
N ILE A 342 -0.95 9.29 -13.36
CA ILE A 342 -0.95 9.31 -14.82
C ILE A 342 0.09 8.33 -15.39
N ALA A 343 1.31 8.32 -14.85
CA ALA A 343 2.42 7.54 -15.40
C ALA A 343 2.36 6.04 -15.07
N ALA A 344 1.73 5.66 -13.95
CA ALA A 344 1.83 4.30 -13.42
C ALA A 344 0.57 3.79 -12.70
N GLY A 345 -0.54 4.56 -12.68
CA GLY A 345 -1.79 4.14 -12.05
C GLY A 345 -1.72 4.00 -10.53
N PHE A 346 -0.78 4.69 -9.85
CA PHE A 346 -0.77 4.75 -8.40
C PHE A 346 -1.93 5.59 -7.89
N ASN A 347 -2.77 5.03 -7.03
CA ASN A 347 -3.94 5.73 -6.52
C ASN A 347 -3.53 6.85 -5.56
N PRO A 348 -3.93 8.10 -5.84
CA PRO A 348 -3.61 9.21 -4.97
C PRO A 348 -4.23 9.06 -3.58
N SER A 349 -3.53 9.50 -2.55
CA SER A 349 -4.12 9.68 -1.22
C SER A 349 -4.87 11.00 -1.07
N ARG A 350 -4.93 11.82 -2.13
CA ARG A 350 -5.57 13.14 -2.18
C ARG A 350 -6.89 13.08 -2.93
N PRO A 351 -8.05 13.24 -2.27
CA PRO A 351 -9.37 13.10 -2.89
C PRO A 351 -9.58 14.01 -4.12
N ALA A 352 -9.01 15.21 -4.12
CA ALA A 352 -9.12 16.13 -5.25
C ALA A 352 -8.58 15.55 -6.58
N LEU A 353 -7.62 14.64 -6.54
CA LEU A 353 -7.04 14.03 -7.74
C LEU A 353 -7.96 13.01 -8.40
N TYR A 354 -8.95 12.47 -7.69
CA TYR A 354 -9.98 11.59 -8.27
C TYR A 354 -11.01 12.36 -9.10
N GLN A 355 -10.96 13.69 -9.07
CA GLN A 355 -11.81 14.60 -9.90
C GLN A 355 -10.98 15.37 -10.92
N ASP A 356 -9.66 15.13 -10.99
CA ASP A 356 -8.78 15.80 -11.94
C ASP A 356 -8.99 15.22 -13.36
N PRO A 357 -9.35 16.05 -14.38
CA PRO A 357 -9.66 15.54 -15.72
C PRO A 357 -8.49 14.84 -16.42
N GLU A 358 -7.24 15.23 -16.15
CA GLU A 358 -6.07 14.57 -16.73
C GLU A 358 -5.85 13.21 -16.10
N VAL A 359 -6.04 13.09 -14.78
CA VAL A 359 -5.94 11.81 -14.06
C VAL A 359 -7.03 10.84 -14.53
N LEU A 360 -8.28 11.33 -14.64
CA LEU A 360 -9.42 10.49 -15.07
C LEU A 360 -9.32 10.04 -16.54
N ARG A 361 -8.75 10.88 -17.41
CA ARG A 361 -8.53 10.48 -18.82
C ARG A 361 -7.66 9.24 -18.94
N ASP A 362 -6.60 9.15 -18.14
CA ASP A 362 -5.64 8.05 -18.19
C ASP A 362 -6.02 6.90 -17.21
N ASN A 363 -6.91 7.18 -16.26
CA ASN A 363 -7.38 6.23 -15.25
C ASN A 363 -8.91 6.29 -15.10
N PRO A 364 -9.70 5.91 -16.10
CA PRO A 364 -11.17 6.00 -16.07
C PRO A 364 -11.81 5.14 -14.98
N HIS A 365 -11.09 4.15 -14.45
CA HIS A 365 -11.51 3.27 -13.36
C HIS A 365 -11.46 3.93 -11.97
N TYR A 366 -10.93 5.16 -11.82
CA TYR A 366 -10.84 5.85 -10.54
C TYR A 366 -12.19 6.21 -9.93
N GLU A 367 -13.23 6.41 -10.72
CA GLU A 367 -14.60 6.57 -10.20
C GLU A 367 -15.07 5.31 -9.45
N LEU A 368 -14.78 4.13 -10.00
CA LEU A 368 -15.05 2.86 -9.33
C LEU A 368 -14.22 2.73 -8.04
N LEU A 369 -12.92 3.03 -8.12
CA LEU A 369 -12.00 2.90 -6.99
C LEU A 369 -12.36 3.80 -5.82
N ALA A 370 -12.88 5.00 -6.07
CA ALA A 370 -13.36 5.89 -5.00
C ALA A 370 -14.44 5.19 -4.14
N GLY A 371 -15.38 4.48 -4.78
CA GLY A 371 -16.41 3.72 -4.09
C GLY A 371 -15.86 2.49 -3.34
N VAL A 372 -14.87 1.80 -3.91
CA VAL A 372 -14.24 0.65 -3.25
C VAL A 372 -13.42 1.09 -2.04
N LEU A 373 -12.65 2.17 -2.16
CA LEU A 373 -11.86 2.75 -1.07
C LEU A 373 -12.72 3.23 0.10
N ALA A 374 -13.92 3.76 -0.18
CA ALA A 374 -14.86 4.20 0.87
C ALA A 374 -15.34 3.04 1.77
N ASN A 375 -15.30 1.79 1.27
CA ASN A 375 -15.68 0.58 1.99
C ASN A 375 -14.47 -0.31 2.32
N ALA A 376 -13.25 0.20 2.16
CA ALA A 376 -12.06 -0.58 2.45
C ALA A 376 -11.94 -0.86 3.95
N MET A 377 -11.52 -2.09 4.28
CA MET A 377 -11.28 -2.51 5.66
C MET A 377 -9.81 -2.38 5.98
N ASP A 378 -9.51 -1.76 7.10
CA ASP A 378 -8.16 -1.71 7.66
C ASP A 378 -7.76 -3.05 8.29
N ARG A 379 -6.46 -3.31 8.31
CA ARG A 379 -5.85 -4.38 9.10
C ARG A 379 -5.61 -3.88 10.53
N PRO A 380 -5.66 -4.73 11.56
CA PRO A 380 -5.74 -4.30 12.95
C PRO A 380 -4.43 -3.76 13.56
N SER A 381 -3.48 -3.26 12.75
CA SER A 381 -2.17 -2.82 13.22
C SER A 381 -2.21 -1.64 14.21
N ARG A 382 -3.22 -0.77 14.09
CA ARG A 382 -3.42 0.34 15.04
C ARG A 382 -3.82 -0.15 16.43
N LEU A 383 -4.59 -1.25 16.50
CA LEU A 383 -5.01 -1.85 17.77
C LEU A 383 -3.92 -2.73 18.39
N THR A 384 -3.21 -3.48 17.56
CA THR A 384 -2.24 -4.48 18.01
C THR A 384 -0.80 -3.95 18.09
N GLY A 385 -0.54 -2.73 17.59
CA GLY A 385 0.75 -2.05 17.69
C GLY A 385 1.92 -2.93 17.26
N VAL A 386 2.93 -3.05 18.10
CA VAL A 386 4.13 -3.85 17.87
C VAL A 386 3.85 -5.37 17.74
N ALA A 387 2.71 -5.83 18.28
CA ALA A 387 2.31 -7.23 18.19
C ALA A 387 1.69 -7.61 16.82
N TYR A 388 1.38 -6.61 15.95
CA TYR A 388 0.72 -6.84 14.68
C TYR A 388 1.37 -7.96 13.85
N ASN A 389 2.68 -7.93 13.70
CA ASN A 389 3.41 -8.94 12.92
C ASN A 389 3.22 -10.36 13.45
N ARG A 390 3.14 -10.53 14.76
CA ARG A 390 2.89 -11.82 15.40
C ARG A 390 1.46 -12.29 15.13
N VAL A 391 0.48 -11.38 15.18
CA VAL A 391 -0.93 -11.65 14.88
C VAL A 391 -1.09 -12.01 13.40
N SER A 392 -0.59 -11.18 12.49
CA SER A 392 -0.70 -11.41 11.05
C SER A 392 0.01 -12.70 10.63
N SER A 393 1.22 -12.98 11.16
CA SER A 393 1.92 -14.21 10.85
C SER A 393 1.22 -15.45 11.38
N ALA A 394 0.61 -15.39 12.55
CA ALA A 394 -0.23 -16.48 13.04
C ALA A 394 -1.40 -16.73 12.09
N PHE A 395 -2.06 -15.64 11.63
CA PHE A 395 -3.21 -15.71 10.74
C PHE A 395 -2.84 -16.28 9.36
N TRP A 396 -1.85 -15.70 8.66
CA TRP A 396 -1.51 -16.20 7.32
C TRP A 396 -0.97 -17.63 7.32
N ASN A 397 -0.24 -18.05 8.34
CA ASN A 397 0.20 -19.46 8.45
C ASN A 397 -1.00 -20.39 8.62
N THR A 398 -1.94 -20.06 9.53
CA THR A 398 -3.18 -20.81 9.70
C THR A 398 -3.97 -20.91 8.38
N VAL A 399 -4.15 -19.79 7.70
CA VAL A 399 -4.84 -19.76 6.40
C VAL A 399 -4.10 -20.62 5.36
N HIS A 400 -2.78 -20.49 5.26
CA HIS A 400 -1.99 -21.25 4.31
C HIS A 400 -2.04 -22.77 4.58
N ASP A 401 -2.11 -23.18 5.85
CA ASP A 401 -2.27 -24.60 6.23
C ASP A 401 -3.65 -25.12 5.80
N VAL A 402 -4.70 -24.34 5.97
CA VAL A 402 -6.03 -24.65 5.45
C VAL A 402 -6.02 -24.76 3.92
N LEU A 403 -5.48 -23.76 3.22
CA LEU A 403 -5.45 -23.70 1.75
C LEU A 403 -4.65 -24.86 1.15
N SER A 404 -3.54 -25.24 1.77
CA SER A 404 -2.71 -26.37 1.35
C SER A 404 -3.28 -27.73 1.75
N GLY A 405 -4.39 -27.77 2.48
CA GLY A 405 -5.04 -28.98 2.91
C GLY A 405 -4.37 -29.70 4.08
N ARG A 406 -3.49 -29.04 4.78
CA ARG A 406 -2.82 -29.57 5.98
C ARG A 406 -3.71 -29.53 7.22
N ASP A 407 -4.70 -28.63 7.24
CA ASP A 407 -5.58 -28.46 8.39
C ASP A 407 -7.04 -28.25 7.99
N ASP A 408 -7.98 -28.55 8.91
CA ASP A 408 -9.39 -28.21 8.76
C ASP A 408 -9.63 -26.75 9.15
N ALA A 409 -10.45 -26.06 8.36
CA ALA A 409 -10.66 -24.62 8.53
C ALA A 409 -11.24 -24.24 9.91
N GLU A 410 -12.17 -25.04 10.45
CA GLU A 410 -12.84 -24.74 11.71
C GLU A 410 -11.93 -25.02 12.91
N ALA A 411 -11.20 -26.14 12.90
CA ALA A 411 -10.21 -26.49 13.91
C ALA A 411 -9.06 -25.48 13.91
N ALA A 412 -8.53 -25.12 12.74
CA ALA A 412 -7.45 -24.15 12.57
C ALA A 412 -7.82 -22.75 13.11
N LEU A 413 -9.08 -22.30 12.95
CA LEU A 413 -9.54 -21.03 13.50
C LEU A 413 -9.69 -21.06 15.02
N VAL A 414 -10.03 -22.20 15.63
CA VAL A 414 -10.03 -22.36 17.10
C VAL A 414 -8.62 -22.19 17.67
N ASP A 415 -7.63 -22.85 17.05
CA ASP A 415 -6.24 -22.76 17.47
C ASP A 415 -5.67 -21.35 17.22
N LEU A 416 -6.08 -20.70 16.13
CA LEU A 416 -5.71 -19.30 15.85
C LEU A 416 -6.23 -18.34 16.93
N GLU A 417 -7.50 -18.47 17.33
CA GLU A 417 -8.08 -17.64 18.39
C GLU A 417 -7.30 -17.79 19.71
N ALA A 418 -7.00 -19.02 20.11
CA ALA A 418 -6.18 -19.28 21.30
C ALA A 418 -4.77 -18.66 21.17
N ARG A 419 -4.17 -18.72 19.99
CA ARG A 419 -2.87 -18.10 19.72
C ARG A 419 -2.90 -16.58 19.74
N ILE A 420 -3.97 -15.95 19.20
CA ILE A 420 -4.17 -14.51 19.27
C ILE A 420 -4.29 -14.06 20.72
N GLU A 421 -5.07 -14.76 21.57
CA GLU A 421 -5.19 -14.46 22.99
C GLU A 421 -3.83 -14.61 23.72
N GLN A 422 -3.03 -15.59 23.37
CA GLN A 422 -1.66 -15.74 23.87
C GLN A 422 -0.76 -14.55 23.47
N ILE A 423 -0.88 -14.07 22.22
CA ILE A 423 -0.10 -12.92 21.72
C ILE A 423 -0.54 -11.64 22.42
N ARG A 424 -1.84 -11.49 22.65
CA ARG A 424 -2.44 -10.35 23.33
C ARG A 424 -1.97 -10.23 24.79
N GLY A 425 -1.83 -11.37 25.51
CA GLY A 425 -1.46 -11.36 26.94
C GLY A 425 -2.43 -10.56 27.79
N GLU A 426 -1.91 -9.65 28.61
CA GLU A 426 -2.72 -8.71 29.42
C GLU A 426 -3.19 -7.48 28.63
N GLY A 427 -2.73 -7.31 27.37
CA GLY A 427 -3.07 -6.22 26.46
C GLY A 427 -2.20 -6.26 25.20
N TRP A 428 -2.41 -5.30 24.28
CA TRP A 428 -1.59 -5.17 23.06
C TRP A 428 -0.33 -4.31 23.28
N GLU A 429 -0.20 -3.73 24.49
CA GLU A 429 0.91 -2.87 24.87
C GLU A 429 2.06 -3.70 25.46
N GLU A 430 3.16 -3.80 24.74
CA GLU A 430 4.51 -4.04 25.28
C GLU A 430 5.54 -3.14 24.59
#